data_5fbc34b574e5b54f984089fbcef54242
#
_entry.id   5fbc34b574e5b54f984089fbcef54242
#
_cell.length_a   1.000
_cell.length_b   1.000
_cell.length_c   1.000
_cell.angle_alpha   90.00
_cell.angle_beta   90.00
_cell.angle_gamma   90.00
#
_symmetry.space_group_name_H-M   'P 1'
#
loop_
_entity.id
_entity.type
_entity.pdbx_description
1 polymer ?
#
loop_
_entity_poly.entity_id
_entity_poly.type
_entity_poly.pdbx_seq_one_letter_code
_entity_poly.pdbx_strand_id
1 'polypeptide(L)'
;IDFYKIINYILYSIFMSFNSLKKTIKYRVSYSGTKETDILYKRYFINQLDKFTEKDLEDIKSIFNQFSDNEIYDFLTSKVAIPLEFKEIFNKILNEE
;
A
#
# COMPACT_ATOMS: atom_id res chain seq x y z
N ILE A 1 -31.93 18.07 13.03
CA ILE A 1 -30.66 17.54 12.49
C ILE A 1 -30.96 16.84 11.19
N ASP A 2 -30.18 17.18 10.18
CA ASP A 2 -30.30 16.55 8.87
C ASP A 2 -29.34 15.37 8.80
N PHE A 3 -29.85 14.19 9.06
CA PHE A 3 -29.06 12.95 9.01
C PHE A 3 -28.46 12.69 7.62
N TYR A 4 -29.16 13.14 6.58
CA TYR A 4 -28.69 12.96 5.20
C TYR A 4 -27.38 13.71 4.96
N LYS A 5 -27.29 14.95 5.47
CA LYS A 5 -26.05 15.75 5.37
C LYS A 5 -24.93 15.13 6.17
N ILE A 6 -25.23 14.60 7.36
CA ILE A 6 -24.23 13.95 8.21
C ILE A 6 -23.68 12.71 7.53
N ILE A 7 -24.56 11.87 6.96
CA ILE A 7 -24.15 10.65 6.25
C ILE A 7 -23.31 11.01 5.05
N ASN A 8 -23.71 12.00 4.25
CA ASN A 8 -22.94 12.43 3.08
C ASN A 8 -21.57 12.97 3.47
N TYR A 9 -21.47 13.71 4.57
CA TYR A 9 -20.20 14.22 5.07
C TYR A 9 -19.28 13.06 5.49
N ILE A 10 -19.81 12.07 6.19
CA ILE A 10 -19.04 10.91 6.64
C ILE A 10 -18.53 10.13 5.42
N LEU A 11 -19.38 9.87 4.44
CA LEU A 11 -19.00 9.16 3.21
C LEU A 11 -17.93 9.94 2.43
N TYR A 12 -18.07 11.25 2.35
CA TYR A 12 -17.07 12.10 1.69
C TYR A 12 -15.73 12.03 2.42
N SER A 13 -15.75 12.10 3.77
CA SER A 13 -14.53 12.01 4.57
C SER A 13 -13.82 10.68 4.42
N ILE A 14 -14.57 9.58 4.38
CA ILE A 14 -14.01 8.24 4.14
C ILE A 14 -13.39 8.16 2.76
N PHE A 15 -14.10 8.64 1.74
CA PHE A 15 -13.61 8.65 0.36
C PHE A 15 -12.32 9.45 0.21
N MET A 16 -12.26 10.64 0.81
CA MET A 16 -11.08 11.49 0.75
C MET A 16 -9.90 10.89 1.50
N SER A 17 -10.16 10.25 2.63
CA SER A 17 -9.12 9.54 3.39
C SER A 17 -8.52 8.39 2.59
N PHE A 18 -9.37 7.61 1.93
CA PHE A 18 -8.94 6.50 1.07
C PHE A 18 -8.09 7.00 -0.10
N ASN A 19 -8.55 8.05 -0.79
CA ASN A 19 -7.80 8.64 -1.91
C ASN A 19 -6.47 9.24 -1.46
N SER A 20 -6.45 9.90 -0.30
CA SER A 20 -5.23 10.46 0.28
C SER A 20 -4.22 9.36 0.57
N LEU A 21 -4.67 8.25 1.11
CA LEU A 21 -3.84 7.08 1.40
C LEU A 21 -3.25 6.47 0.13
N LYS A 22 -4.06 6.33 -0.92
CA LYS A 22 -3.57 5.87 -2.23
C LYS A 22 -2.49 6.78 -2.78
N LYS A 23 -2.69 8.09 -2.72
CA LYS A 23 -1.72 9.08 -3.20
C LYS A 23 -0.42 9.00 -2.41
N THR A 24 -0.51 8.86 -1.10
CA THR A 24 0.66 8.74 -0.23
C THR A 24 1.50 7.52 -0.61
N ILE A 25 0.85 6.39 -0.81
CA ILE A 25 1.55 5.16 -1.20
C ILE A 25 2.14 5.30 -2.60
N LYS A 26 1.37 5.81 -3.55
CA LYS A 26 1.84 6.02 -4.92
C LYS A 26 3.07 6.92 -4.96
N TYR A 27 3.06 8.00 -4.19
CA TYR A 27 4.22 8.88 -4.09
C TYR A 27 5.43 8.14 -3.51
N ARG A 28 5.23 7.41 -2.41
CA ARG A 28 6.32 6.69 -1.75
C ARG A 28 6.98 5.64 -2.64
N VAL A 29 6.18 4.88 -3.39
CA VAL A 29 6.69 3.81 -4.25
C VAL A 29 7.26 4.32 -5.57
N SER A 30 7.12 5.60 -5.86
CA SER A 30 7.69 6.19 -7.08
C SER A 30 9.17 6.55 -6.91
N TYR A 31 9.70 6.52 -5.69
CA TYR A 31 11.07 6.97 -5.40
C TYR A 31 11.75 5.98 -4.46
N SER A 32 12.53 5.06 -5.01
CA SER A 32 13.26 4.07 -4.21
C SER A 32 14.78 4.27 -4.21
N GLY A 33 15.30 4.96 -5.19
CA GLY A 33 16.74 5.17 -5.31
C GLY A 33 17.47 4.13 -6.16
N THR A 34 16.84 3.00 -6.51
CA THR A 34 17.41 2.04 -7.45
C THR A 34 16.39 1.66 -8.52
N LYS A 35 16.90 1.40 -9.72
CA LYS A 35 16.07 1.03 -10.86
C LYS A 35 15.37 -0.31 -10.65
N GLU A 36 16.08 -1.26 -10.06
CA GLU A 36 15.55 -2.60 -9.81
C GLU A 36 14.37 -2.55 -8.84
N THR A 37 14.49 -1.78 -7.78
CA THR A 37 13.41 -1.60 -6.81
C THR A 37 12.23 -0.85 -7.42
N ASP A 38 12.50 0.17 -8.23
CA ASP A 38 11.44 0.92 -8.91
C ASP A 38 10.60 0.02 -9.81
N ILE A 39 11.22 -0.91 -10.52
CA ILE A 39 10.52 -1.86 -11.38
C ILE A 39 9.60 -2.75 -10.55
N LEU A 40 10.08 -3.28 -9.41
CA LEU A 40 9.28 -4.12 -8.53
C LEU A 40 8.14 -3.33 -7.86
N TYR A 41 8.39 -2.10 -7.45
CA TYR A 41 7.36 -1.26 -6.85
C TYR A 41 6.25 -0.94 -7.85
N LYS A 42 6.59 -0.68 -9.10
CA LYS A 42 5.59 -0.46 -10.13
C LYS A 42 4.74 -1.72 -10.33
N ARG A 43 5.37 -2.86 -10.41
CA ARG A 43 4.68 -4.14 -10.63
C ARG A 43 3.76 -4.50 -9.47
N TYR A 44 4.27 -4.46 -8.25
CA TYR A 44 3.56 -5.00 -7.09
C TYR A 44 2.66 -3.98 -6.38
N PHE A 45 2.95 -2.71 -6.48
CA PHE A 45 2.18 -1.67 -5.79
C PHE A 45 1.40 -0.77 -6.73
N ILE A 46 2.05 -0.14 -7.69
CA ILE A 46 1.37 0.84 -8.56
C ILE A 46 0.34 0.15 -9.46
N ASN A 47 0.73 -0.91 -10.13
CA ASN A 47 -0.15 -1.61 -11.08
C ASN A 47 -1.31 -2.32 -10.39
N GLN A 48 -1.20 -2.60 -9.10
CA GLN A 48 -2.22 -3.27 -8.32
C GLN A 48 -2.96 -2.35 -7.34
N LEU A 49 -2.67 -1.05 -7.38
CA LEU A 49 -3.13 -0.13 -6.34
C LEU A 49 -4.65 -0.19 -6.13
N ASP A 50 -5.42 -0.34 -7.20
CA ASP A 50 -6.89 -0.33 -7.13
C ASP A 50 -7.48 -1.61 -6.55
N LYS A 51 -6.71 -2.68 -6.43
CA LYS A 51 -7.24 -3.92 -5.83
C LYS A 51 -7.14 -3.92 -4.30
N PHE A 52 -6.39 -2.97 -3.73
CA PHE A 52 -6.16 -2.94 -2.28
C PHE A 52 -7.32 -2.26 -1.56
N THR A 53 -7.75 -2.86 -0.44
CA THR A 53 -8.72 -2.25 0.47
C THR A 53 -8.04 -1.17 1.30
N GLU A 54 -8.83 -0.38 2.04
CA GLU A 54 -8.27 0.61 2.95
C GLU A 54 -7.33 -0.04 3.98
N LYS A 55 -7.72 -1.19 4.52
CA LYS A 55 -6.88 -1.94 5.46
C LYS A 55 -5.57 -2.38 4.81
N ASP A 56 -5.64 -2.87 3.56
CA ASP A 56 -4.44 -3.26 2.81
C ASP A 56 -3.49 -2.07 2.66
N LEU A 57 -4.02 -0.91 2.32
CA LEU A 57 -3.21 0.30 2.14
C LEU A 57 -2.59 0.77 3.46
N GLU A 58 -3.31 0.63 4.57
CA GLU A 58 -2.76 0.92 5.90
C GLU A 58 -1.60 -0.02 6.24
N ASP A 59 -1.75 -1.30 5.94
CA ASP A 59 -0.70 -2.29 6.15
C ASP A 59 0.52 -1.97 5.27
N ILE A 60 0.31 -1.60 4.00
CA ILE A 60 1.39 -1.22 3.09
C ILE A 60 2.10 0.02 3.60
N LYS A 61 1.36 1.01 4.08
CA LYS A 61 1.95 2.20 4.68
C LYS A 61 2.83 1.85 5.87
N SER A 62 2.37 0.93 6.71
CA SER A 62 3.15 0.46 7.87
C SER A 62 4.44 -0.23 7.43
N ILE A 63 4.40 -1.02 6.37
CA ILE A 63 5.60 -1.65 5.80
C ILE A 63 6.62 -0.58 5.39
N PHE A 64 6.18 0.44 4.66
CA PHE A 64 7.09 1.51 4.21
C PHE A 64 7.60 2.38 5.36
N ASN A 65 6.88 2.45 6.47
CA ASN A 65 7.34 3.17 7.66
C ASN A 65 8.34 2.38 8.48
N GLN A 66 8.28 1.05 8.45
CA GLN A 66 9.11 0.18 9.29
C GLN A 66 10.38 -0.31 8.59
N PHE A 67 10.34 -0.48 7.28
CA PHE A 67 11.43 -1.13 6.54
C PHE A 67 12.02 -0.19 5.49
N SER A 68 13.32 -0.37 5.25
CA SER A 68 14.01 0.32 4.17
C SER A 68 13.64 -0.27 2.81
N ASP A 69 13.97 0.44 1.73
CA ASP A 69 13.75 -0.06 0.38
C ASP A 69 14.52 -1.36 0.13
N ASN A 70 15.73 -1.49 0.68
CA ASN A 70 16.51 -2.73 0.54
C ASN A 70 15.83 -3.91 1.23
N GLU A 71 15.27 -3.68 2.41
CA GLU A 71 14.56 -4.73 3.14
C GLU A 71 13.28 -5.14 2.41
N ILE A 72 12.54 -4.17 1.88
CA ILE A 72 11.30 -4.45 1.12
C ILE A 72 11.65 -5.19 -0.17
N TYR A 73 12.72 -4.79 -0.85
CA TYR A 73 13.21 -5.52 -2.02
C TYR A 73 13.48 -6.98 -1.70
N ASP A 74 14.14 -7.25 -0.58
CA ASP A 74 14.44 -8.62 -0.16
C ASP A 74 13.17 -9.41 0.14
N PHE A 75 12.15 -8.79 0.74
CA PHE A 75 10.84 -9.43 0.93
C PHE A 75 10.17 -9.75 -0.41
N LEU A 76 10.17 -8.81 -1.34
CA LEU A 76 9.52 -8.99 -2.65
C LEU A 76 10.22 -10.04 -3.51
N THR A 77 11.51 -10.23 -3.32
CA THR A 77 12.30 -11.23 -4.07
C THR A 77 12.52 -12.53 -3.30
N SER A 78 11.86 -12.68 -2.16
CA SER A 78 11.93 -13.89 -1.32
C SER A 78 13.32 -14.23 -0.80
N LYS A 79 14.19 -13.24 -0.68
CA LYS A 79 15.53 -13.43 -0.13
C LYS A 79 15.55 -13.62 1.37
N VAL A 80 14.58 -13.05 2.06
CA VAL A 80 14.43 -13.17 3.51
C VAL A 80 12.98 -13.49 3.84
N ALA A 81 12.77 -14.08 5.02
CA ALA A 81 11.43 -14.41 5.49
C ALA A 81 10.65 -13.13 5.80
N ILE A 82 9.40 -13.10 5.39
CA ILE A 82 8.50 -11.98 5.68
C ILE A 82 8.05 -12.06 7.13
N PRO A 83 8.09 -10.93 7.88
CA PRO A 83 7.59 -10.91 9.25
C PRO A 83 6.15 -11.41 9.34
N LEU A 84 5.85 -12.18 10.38
CA LEU A 84 4.55 -12.82 10.54
C LEU A 84 3.39 -11.84 10.49
N GLU A 85 3.55 -10.66 11.08
CA GLU A 85 2.50 -9.64 11.11
C GLU A 85 2.12 -9.09 9.72
N PHE A 86 3.03 -9.20 8.74
CA PHE A 86 2.79 -8.73 7.38
C PHE A 86 2.62 -9.84 6.36
N LYS A 87 2.58 -11.08 6.81
CA LYS A 87 2.52 -12.23 5.89
C LYS A 87 1.28 -12.22 5.02
N GLU A 88 0.13 -11.88 5.59
CA GLU A 88 -1.13 -11.84 4.86
C GLU A 88 -1.12 -10.79 3.75
N ILE A 89 -0.67 -9.55 4.08
CA ILE A 89 -0.62 -8.49 3.08
C ILE A 89 0.40 -8.77 1.99
N PHE A 90 1.57 -9.35 2.32
CA PHE A 90 2.55 -9.72 1.30
C PHE A 90 2.04 -10.83 0.39
N ASN A 91 1.29 -11.80 0.91
CA ASN A 91 0.65 -12.80 0.06
C ASN A 91 -0.25 -12.15 -0.99
N LYS A 92 -1.00 -11.13 -0.58
CA LYS A 92 -1.87 -10.38 -1.50
C LYS A 92 -1.07 -9.55 -2.50
N ILE A 93 -0.01 -8.88 -2.04
CA ILE A 93 0.86 -8.07 -2.90
C ILE A 93 1.52 -8.94 -3.97
N LEU A 94 2.02 -10.11 -3.59
CA LEU A 94 2.75 -10.99 -4.49
C LEU A 94 1.85 -11.82 -5.41
N ASN A 95 0.55 -11.85 -5.15
CA ASN A 95 -0.41 -12.55 -5.98
C ASN A 95 -0.98 -11.60 -7.05
N GLU A 96 -0.41 -11.65 -8.23
CA GLU A 96 -0.71 -10.74 -9.35
C GLU A 96 -1.89 -11.20 -10.20
N GLU A 97 -3.02 -11.42 -9.61
CA GLU A 97 -4.20 -11.76 -10.40
C GLU A 97 -4.91 -10.55 -10.99
#